data_8d235681630478b978b7c2dfc67c47a5
#
_entry.id   8d235681630478b978b7c2dfc67c47a5
#
_cell.length_a   1.000
_cell.length_b   1.000
_cell.length_c   1.000
_cell.angle_alpha   90.00
_cell.angle_beta   90.00
_cell.angle_gamma   90.00
#
_symmetry.space_group_name_H-M   'P 1'
#
loop_
_entity.id
_entity.type
_entity.pdbx_description
1 polymer ?
#
loop_
_entity_poly.entity_id
_entity_poly.type
_entity_poly.pdbx_seq_one_letter_code
_entity_poly.pdbx_strand_id
1 'polypeptide(L)'
;AQTALQFGASYYLTKPIDEDELEKAVQDVHEKIEFQLNSETSRNQYLKKAKTTVLYDLLTGNDFNPSIDYQELGLSYPIYQVLIYESYMPYFRSYSFSDLLRVTNKDNNSFEHVNIDNHDIILLKGNFALERLNACLHHYDKGTQKGSPLDTIFLIYGPTVSSLSQIHESYELCQRLLSRRFFCGENQHVLSYEELPAENSASASLDAEKTRHYSALLTDYIKTCNQRRISEVLEDLRQFLFNSNCDVS
;
A
#
# COMPACT_ATOMS: atom_id res chain seq x y z
N ALA A 1 21.42 46.92 22.27
CA ALA A 1 20.16 46.81 21.51
C ALA A 1 20.37 46.21 20.13
N GLN A 2 21.13 46.85 19.23
CA GLN A 2 21.41 46.37 17.86
C GLN A 2 22.05 44.96 17.83
N THR A 3 22.91 44.65 18.78
CA THR A 3 23.60 43.36 18.86
C THR A 3 22.64 42.19 19.24
N ALA A 4 21.66 42.45 20.10
CA ALA A 4 20.68 41.43 20.51
C ALA A 4 19.77 40.97 19.35
N LEU A 5 19.37 41.89 18.46
CA LEU A 5 18.58 41.58 17.25
C LEU A 5 19.41 40.76 16.24
N GLN A 6 20.73 40.95 16.18
CA GLN A 6 21.61 40.15 15.31
C GLN A 6 21.75 38.70 15.78
N PHE A 7 21.53 38.44 17.08
CA PHE A 7 21.53 37.08 17.65
C PHE A 7 20.12 36.42 17.70
N GLY A 8 19.14 36.96 16.98
CA GLY A 8 17.83 36.35 16.86
C GLY A 8 16.85 36.66 18.00
N ALA A 9 17.11 37.70 18.79
CA ALA A 9 16.14 38.19 19.76
C ALA A 9 14.94 38.78 19.02
N SER A 10 13.73 38.29 19.30
CA SER A 10 12.49 38.77 18.70
C SER A 10 12.07 40.15 19.19
N TYR A 11 12.48 40.50 20.41
CA TYR A 11 12.22 41.78 21.09
C TYR A 11 13.26 42.09 22.17
N TYR A 12 13.40 43.33 22.60
CA TYR A 12 14.16 43.70 23.78
C TYR A 12 13.46 44.80 24.56
N LEU A 13 13.54 44.75 25.87
CA LEU A 13 12.96 45.75 26.79
C LEU A 13 14.08 46.46 27.56
N THR A 14 13.91 47.76 27.78
CA THR A 14 14.85 48.54 28.59
C THR A 14 14.35 48.69 30.02
N LYS A 15 15.29 48.78 30.99
CA LYS A 15 14.92 49.06 32.37
C LYS A 15 14.81 50.56 32.60
N PRO A 16 13.78 51.03 33.33
CA PRO A 16 12.71 50.27 33.99
C PRO A 16 11.73 49.69 32.92
N ILE A 17 11.24 48.46 33.20
CA ILE A 17 10.33 47.76 32.28
C ILE A 17 8.94 48.40 32.41
N ASP A 18 8.41 48.87 31.31
CA ASP A 18 7.04 49.34 31.16
C ASP A 18 6.12 48.15 30.95
N GLU A 19 5.02 48.04 31.72
CA GLU A 19 4.09 46.92 31.65
C GLU A 19 3.38 46.86 30.27
N ASP A 20 3.01 48.01 29.73
CA ASP A 20 2.34 48.11 28.42
C ASP A 20 3.29 47.69 27.29
N GLU A 21 4.58 48.06 27.40
CA GLU A 21 5.61 47.65 26.42
C GLU A 21 5.89 46.16 26.48
N LEU A 22 5.89 45.59 27.71
CA LEU A 22 6.04 44.14 27.91
C LEU A 22 4.86 43.38 27.33
N GLU A 23 3.62 43.81 27.63
CA GLU A 23 2.41 43.15 27.14
C GLU A 23 2.37 43.15 25.59
N LYS A 24 2.67 44.30 24.98
CA LYS A 24 2.75 44.42 23.54
C LYS A 24 3.84 43.52 22.93
N ALA A 25 5.02 43.44 23.52
CA ALA A 25 6.09 42.59 23.06
C ALA A 25 5.71 41.10 23.13
N VAL A 26 5.02 40.66 24.18
CA VAL A 26 4.52 39.30 24.34
C VAL A 26 3.45 39.01 23.30
N GLN A 27 2.54 39.93 23.05
CA GLN A 27 1.47 39.76 22.05
C GLN A 27 2.04 39.69 20.63
N ASP A 28 2.99 40.54 20.26
CA ASP A 28 3.66 40.52 18.96
C ASP A 28 4.40 39.18 18.71
N VAL A 29 5.04 38.64 19.75
CA VAL A 29 5.72 37.32 19.67
C VAL A 29 4.70 36.19 19.51
N HIS A 30 3.61 36.24 20.29
CA HIS A 30 2.53 35.26 20.21
C HIS A 30 1.91 35.21 18.79
N GLU A 31 1.56 36.36 18.23
CA GLU A 31 1.00 36.47 16.88
C GLU A 31 1.97 35.92 15.81
N LYS A 32 3.27 36.20 15.95
CA LYS A 32 4.30 35.63 15.05
C LYS A 32 4.35 34.11 15.13
N ILE A 33 4.32 33.54 16.35
CA ILE A 33 4.35 32.09 16.57
C ILE A 33 3.08 31.46 15.96
N GLU A 34 1.90 32.02 16.23
CA GLU A 34 0.65 31.52 15.65
C GLU A 34 0.66 31.58 14.12
N PHE A 35 1.13 32.67 13.54
CA PHE A 35 1.26 32.81 12.09
C PHE A 35 2.20 31.76 11.49
N GLN A 36 3.36 31.51 12.13
CA GLN A 36 4.31 30.49 11.71
C GLN A 36 3.70 29.08 11.79
N LEU A 37 3.06 28.72 12.91
CA LEU A 37 2.39 27.44 13.10
C LEU A 37 1.27 27.20 12.08
N ASN A 38 0.45 28.22 11.82
CA ASN A 38 -0.62 28.12 10.84
C ASN A 38 -0.07 27.99 9.41
N SER A 39 1.00 28.71 9.09
CA SER A 39 1.69 28.61 7.80
C SER A 39 2.30 27.23 7.58
N GLU A 40 3.01 26.69 8.57
CA GLU A 40 3.59 25.34 8.52
C GLU A 40 2.51 24.25 8.42
N THR A 41 1.44 24.38 9.18
CA THR A 41 0.31 23.44 9.13
C THR A 41 -0.34 23.44 7.74
N SER A 42 -0.56 24.62 7.18
CA SER A 42 -1.13 24.76 5.83
C SER A 42 -0.19 24.18 4.77
N ARG A 43 1.11 24.47 4.85
CA ARG A 43 2.12 23.90 3.95
C ARG A 43 2.13 22.38 4.02
N ASN A 44 2.15 21.80 5.23
CA ASN A 44 2.15 20.35 5.43
C ASN A 44 0.87 19.69 4.85
N GLN A 45 -0.28 20.33 4.97
CA GLN A 45 -1.52 19.87 4.36
C GLN A 45 -1.46 19.89 2.84
N TYR A 46 -0.89 20.95 2.23
CA TYR A 46 -0.68 21.01 0.79
C TYR A 46 0.28 19.95 0.28
N LEU A 47 1.42 19.77 0.97
CA LEU A 47 2.38 18.73 0.62
C LEU A 47 1.77 17.32 0.73
N LYS A 48 0.97 17.07 1.75
CA LYS A 48 0.26 15.78 1.90
C LYS A 48 -0.71 15.52 0.76
N LYS A 49 -1.49 16.53 0.36
CA LYS A 49 -2.41 16.41 -0.78
C LYS A 49 -1.66 16.21 -2.10
N ALA A 50 -0.62 17.01 -2.34
CA ALA A 50 0.23 16.88 -3.52
C ALA A 50 0.86 15.48 -3.59
N LYS A 51 1.40 14.98 -2.47
CA LYS A 51 1.97 13.63 -2.39
C LYS A 51 0.93 12.56 -2.75
N THR A 52 -0.29 12.64 -2.22
CA THR A 52 -1.35 11.68 -2.54
C THR A 52 -1.68 11.65 -4.03
N THR A 53 -1.78 12.82 -4.67
CA THR A 53 -2.02 12.91 -6.12
C THR A 53 -0.86 12.31 -6.91
N VAL A 54 0.37 12.66 -6.55
CA VAL A 54 1.57 12.13 -7.21
C VAL A 54 1.66 10.61 -7.06
N LEU A 55 1.36 10.07 -5.88
CA LEU A 55 1.33 8.62 -5.67
C LEU A 55 0.27 7.93 -6.52
N TYR A 56 -0.91 8.53 -6.63
CA TYR A 56 -1.95 8.04 -7.51
C TYR A 56 -1.47 7.98 -8.96
N ASP A 57 -0.88 9.06 -9.46
CA ASP A 57 -0.37 9.13 -10.84
C ASP A 57 0.76 8.12 -11.08
N LEU A 58 1.69 7.95 -10.13
CA LEU A 58 2.77 6.96 -10.23
C LEU A 58 2.26 5.51 -10.24
N LEU A 59 1.20 5.20 -9.50
CA LEU A 59 0.60 3.87 -9.45
C LEU A 59 -0.24 3.60 -10.71
N THR A 60 -1.04 4.56 -11.15
CA THR A 60 -1.96 4.38 -12.29
C THR A 60 -1.30 4.54 -13.66
N GLY A 61 0.00 4.87 -13.70
CA GLY A 61 0.75 5.01 -14.95
C GLY A 61 0.45 6.31 -15.70
N ASN A 62 -0.09 7.30 -15.00
CA ASN A 62 -0.17 8.64 -15.54
C ASN A 62 1.24 9.23 -15.70
N ASP A 63 1.40 10.18 -16.59
CA ASP A 63 2.70 10.71 -17.01
C ASP A 63 3.62 11.07 -15.83
N PHE A 64 4.78 10.41 -15.78
CA PHE A 64 5.86 10.80 -14.89
C PHE A 64 6.29 12.25 -15.19
N ASN A 65 6.06 13.14 -14.25
CA ASN A 65 6.39 14.56 -14.41
C ASN A 65 7.76 14.87 -13.78
N PRO A 66 8.81 15.06 -14.59
CA PRO A 66 10.17 15.35 -14.08
C PRO A 66 10.29 16.74 -13.40
N SER A 67 9.26 17.60 -13.51
CA SER A 67 9.26 18.92 -12.87
C SER A 67 8.86 18.86 -11.39
N ILE A 68 8.42 17.71 -10.90
CA ILE A 68 8.05 17.51 -9.49
C ILE A 68 9.30 17.23 -8.68
N ASP A 69 9.45 17.92 -7.55
CA ASP A 69 10.48 17.60 -6.57
C ASP A 69 10.06 16.41 -5.70
N TYR A 70 10.37 15.21 -6.16
CA TYR A 70 10.10 13.96 -5.45
C TYR A 70 10.87 13.85 -4.14
N GLN A 71 11.98 14.58 -3.98
CA GLN A 71 12.75 14.59 -2.75
C GLN A 71 12.03 15.41 -1.67
N GLU A 72 11.47 16.58 -2.01
CA GLU A 72 10.64 17.37 -1.09
C GLU A 72 9.40 16.60 -0.65
N LEU A 73 8.81 15.81 -1.53
CA LEU A 73 7.69 14.91 -1.22
C LEU A 73 8.09 13.68 -0.39
N GLY A 74 9.39 13.43 -0.17
CA GLY A 74 9.88 12.24 0.52
C GLY A 74 9.62 10.95 -0.25
N LEU A 75 9.64 11.01 -1.58
CA LEU A 75 9.41 9.88 -2.49
C LEU A 75 10.68 9.42 -3.20
N SER A 76 11.81 10.10 -3.07
CA SER A 76 13.07 9.76 -3.76
C SER A 76 13.85 8.70 -2.98
N TYR A 77 13.85 7.47 -3.45
CA TYR A 77 14.54 6.32 -2.87
C TYR A 77 15.17 5.44 -3.97
N PRO A 78 16.17 4.61 -3.65
CA PRO A 78 16.84 3.78 -4.65
C PRO A 78 16.05 2.54 -5.07
N ILE A 79 15.02 2.15 -4.32
CA ILE A 79 14.23 0.94 -4.57
C ILE A 79 12.82 1.10 -4.01
N TYR A 80 11.86 0.49 -4.71
CA TYR A 80 10.45 0.52 -4.35
C TYR A 80 9.83 -0.86 -4.54
N GLN A 81 8.72 -1.10 -3.84
CA GLN A 81 7.89 -2.28 -4.05
C GLN A 81 6.44 -1.93 -3.73
N VAL A 82 5.52 -2.38 -4.57
CA VAL A 82 4.09 -2.17 -4.36
C VAL A 82 3.50 -3.41 -3.69
N LEU A 83 2.63 -3.16 -2.70
CA LEU A 83 1.81 -4.16 -2.06
C LEU A 83 0.35 -3.75 -2.15
N ILE A 84 -0.53 -4.73 -2.31
CA ILE A 84 -1.96 -4.58 -2.10
C ILE A 84 -2.35 -5.50 -0.95
N TYR A 85 -3.15 -5.02 -0.01
CA TYR A 85 -3.68 -5.87 1.02
C TYR A 85 -5.20 -5.67 1.18
N GLU A 86 -5.87 -6.74 1.56
CA GLU A 86 -7.30 -6.76 1.82
C GLU A 86 -7.60 -7.52 3.10
N SER A 87 -8.74 -7.26 3.71
CA SER A 87 -9.23 -8.09 4.81
C SER A 87 -9.59 -9.48 4.29
N TYR A 88 -9.05 -10.52 4.92
CA TYR A 88 -9.36 -11.90 4.58
C TYR A 88 -10.80 -12.29 4.99
N MET A 89 -11.25 -11.74 6.12
CA MET A 89 -12.61 -11.93 6.62
C MET A 89 -13.28 -10.57 6.90
N PRO A 90 -14.28 -10.17 6.11
CA PRO A 90 -14.90 -8.84 6.23
C PRO A 90 -15.62 -8.57 7.55
N TYR A 91 -15.88 -9.61 8.36
CA TYR A 91 -16.63 -9.51 9.62
C TYR A 91 -15.77 -9.53 10.89
N PHE A 92 -14.48 -9.79 10.79
CA PHE A 92 -13.56 -9.69 11.90
C PHE A 92 -12.86 -8.32 11.90
N ARG A 93 -12.57 -7.78 13.11
CA ARG A 93 -11.68 -6.61 13.23
C ARG A 93 -10.33 -6.98 12.63
N SER A 94 -10.15 -6.64 11.36
CA SER A 94 -8.84 -6.75 10.72
C SER A 94 -7.93 -5.69 11.34
N TYR A 95 -6.74 -6.10 11.75
CA TYR A 95 -5.69 -5.13 12.04
C TYR A 95 -5.34 -4.40 10.74
N SER A 96 -5.24 -3.08 10.81
CA SER A 96 -4.72 -2.34 9.66
C SER A 96 -3.26 -2.71 9.46
N PHE A 97 -2.93 -3.30 8.31
CA PHE A 97 -1.55 -3.65 7.98
C PHE A 97 -0.66 -2.40 7.91
N SER A 98 -1.22 -1.28 7.46
CA SER A 98 -0.54 0.01 7.48
C SER A 98 -0.18 0.47 8.90
N ASP A 99 -1.04 0.21 9.89
CA ASP A 99 -0.73 0.53 11.29
C ASP A 99 0.34 -0.40 11.86
N LEU A 100 0.31 -1.69 11.48
CA LEU A 100 1.37 -2.63 11.82
C LEU A 100 2.72 -2.17 11.26
N LEU A 101 2.77 -1.78 9.99
CA LEU A 101 3.98 -1.24 9.36
C LEU A 101 4.43 0.05 10.05
N ARG A 102 3.51 0.94 10.42
CA ARG A 102 3.84 2.19 11.10
C ARG A 102 4.49 1.93 12.47
N VAL A 103 3.94 1.01 13.24
CA VAL A 103 4.51 0.62 14.56
C VAL A 103 5.87 -0.05 14.40
N THR A 104 6.03 -0.93 13.41
CA THR A 104 7.31 -1.65 13.20
C THR A 104 8.40 -0.79 12.59
N ASN A 105 8.05 0.23 11.81
CA ASN A 105 9.00 1.10 11.13
C ASN A 105 9.40 2.35 11.93
N LYS A 106 8.79 2.62 13.11
CA LYS A 106 9.15 3.70 14.04
C LYS A 106 9.68 4.95 13.30
N ASP A 107 8.84 5.91 13.01
CA ASP A 107 9.20 7.23 12.46
C ASP A 107 10.03 7.24 11.14
N ASN A 108 10.42 6.10 10.62
CA ASN A 108 11.01 6.00 9.29
C ASN A 108 9.92 6.16 8.23
N ASN A 109 10.06 7.17 7.41
CA ASN A 109 9.18 7.44 6.26
C ASN A 109 9.44 6.41 5.13
N SER A 110 9.35 5.12 5.46
CA SER A 110 9.76 4.00 4.61
C SER A 110 8.63 3.42 3.78
N PHE A 111 7.41 3.92 3.95
CA PHE A 111 6.26 3.52 3.12
C PHE A 111 5.24 4.64 3.00
N GLU A 112 4.44 4.57 1.94
CA GLU A 112 3.24 5.39 1.73
C GLU A 112 2.03 4.47 1.64
N HIS A 113 0.89 4.95 2.13
CA HIS A 113 -0.38 4.24 2.06
C HIS A 113 -1.41 5.08 1.31
N VAL A 114 -2.03 4.50 0.31
CA VAL A 114 -3.13 5.09 -0.46
C VAL A 114 -4.23 4.06 -0.65
N ASN A 115 -5.46 4.54 -0.82
CA ASN A 115 -6.59 3.70 -1.19
C ASN A 115 -7.01 4.04 -2.62
N ILE A 116 -7.04 3.05 -3.51
CA ILE A 116 -7.47 3.17 -4.90
C ILE A 116 -8.51 2.06 -5.13
N ASP A 117 -9.67 2.43 -5.64
CA ASP A 117 -10.77 1.51 -5.97
C ASP A 117 -11.15 0.55 -4.82
N ASN A 118 -11.17 1.07 -3.59
CA ASN A 118 -11.41 0.34 -2.35
C ASN A 118 -10.32 -0.69 -1.96
N HIS A 119 -9.18 -0.69 -2.63
CA HIS A 119 -8.04 -1.50 -2.24
C HIS A 119 -7.00 -0.65 -1.49
N ASP A 120 -6.48 -1.21 -0.42
CA ASP A 120 -5.40 -0.60 0.34
C ASP A 120 -4.06 -0.94 -0.30
N ILE A 121 -3.36 0.10 -0.76
CA ILE A 121 -2.10 -0.01 -1.47
C ILE A 121 -1.00 0.60 -0.62
N ILE A 122 0.10 -0.12 -0.50
CA ILE A 122 1.31 0.33 0.18
C ILE A 122 2.45 0.38 -0.83
N LEU A 123 3.10 1.53 -0.91
CA LEU A 123 4.37 1.69 -1.59
C LEU A 123 5.49 1.66 -0.56
N LEU A 124 6.25 0.57 -0.54
CA LEU A 124 7.49 0.49 0.24
C LEU A 124 8.61 1.26 -0.44
N LYS A 125 9.45 1.92 0.35
CA LYS A 125 10.54 2.78 -0.11
C LYS A 125 11.84 2.45 0.61
N GLY A 126 12.87 2.11 -0.15
CA GLY A 126 14.21 1.85 0.35
C GLY A 126 14.39 0.44 0.94
N ASN A 127 15.66 0.05 1.11
CA ASN A 127 16.05 -1.30 1.52
C ASN A 127 15.50 -1.70 2.90
N PHE A 128 15.44 -0.76 3.84
CA PHE A 128 14.94 -1.04 5.18
C PHE A 128 13.49 -1.56 5.17
N ALA A 129 12.61 -0.92 4.38
CA ALA A 129 11.23 -1.35 4.27
C ALA A 129 11.10 -2.75 3.65
N LEU A 130 11.92 -3.03 2.62
CA LEU A 130 11.95 -4.32 1.95
C LEU A 130 12.47 -5.43 2.87
N GLU A 131 13.54 -5.19 3.61
CA GLU A 131 14.08 -6.15 4.60
C GLU A 131 13.05 -6.49 5.67
N ARG A 132 12.27 -5.49 6.12
CA ARG A 132 11.18 -5.69 7.08
C ARG A 132 10.06 -6.54 6.51
N LEU A 133 9.64 -6.28 5.26
CA LEU A 133 8.66 -7.11 4.59
C LEU A 133 9.17 -8.55 4.45
N ASN A 134 10.38 -8.73 3.96
CA ASN A 134 10.97 -10.06 3.78
C ASN A 134 11.06 -10.84 5.11
N ALA A 135 11.43 -10.17 6.20
CA ALA A 135 11.44 -10.78 7.53
C ALA A 135 10.02 -11.20 7.95
N CYS A 136 9.01 -10.39 7.65
CA CYS A 136 7.61 -10.69 7.93
C CYS A 136 7.14 -11.92 7.14
N LEU A 137 7.40 -11.94 5.83
CA LEU A 137 7.06 -13.06 4.93
C LEU A 137 7.75 -14.35 5.34
N HIS A 138 9.04 -14.29 5.70
CA HIS A 138 9.79 -15.45 6.14
C HIS A 138 9.26 -16.07 7.45
N HIS A 139 8.73 -15.25 8.35
CA HIS A 139 8.03 -15.75 9.54
C HIS A 139 6.69 -16.41 9.18
N TYR A 140 6.03 -15.90 8.16
CA TYR A 140 4.76 -16.44 7.66
C TYR A 140 4.95 -17.82 7.03
N ASP A 141 5.98 -18.02 6.21
CA ASP A 141 6.30 -19.30 5.56
C ASP A 141 6.65 -20.42 6.55
N LYS A 142 7.14 -20.09 7.74
CA LYS A 142 7.52 -21.06 8.79
C LYS A 142 6.34 -21.63 9.59
N GLY A 143 5.14 -21.24 9.26
CA GLY A 143 3.91 -21.71 9.89
C GLY A 143 3.14 -20.57 10.54
N THR A 144 1.90 -20.42 10.10
CA THR A 144 0.95 -19.47 10.68
C THR A 144 0.76 -19.76 12.15
N GLN A 145 1.21 -18.85 13.00
CA GLN A 145 0.75 -18.83 14.38
C GLN A 145 -0.70 -18.37 14.35
N LYS A 146 -1.64 -19.27 14.63
CA LYS A 146 -3.05 -18.91 14.75
C LYS A 146 -3.20 -17.72 15.67
N GLY A 147 -3.78 -16.63 15.15
CA GLY A 147 -3.94 -15.36 15.88
C GLY A 147 -2.90 -14.29 15.52
N SER A 148 -2.04 -14.51 14.52
CA SER A 148 -1.22 -13.46 13.96
C SER A 148 -2.10 -12.41 13.27
N PRO A 149 -1.76 -11.10 13.35
CA PRO A 149 -2.44 -10.07 12.52
C PRO A 149 -2.44 -10.40 11.02
N LEU A 150 -1.45 -11.14 10.53
CA LEU A 150 -1.34 -11.57 9.14
C LEU A 150 -2.39 -12.62 8.75
N ASP A 151 -2.94 -13.38 9.70
CA ASP A 151 -4.00 -14.36 9.43
C ASP A 151 -5.32 -13.69 9.02
N THR A 152 -5.46 -12.40 9.28
CA THR A 152 -6.67 -11.63 9.00
C THR A 152 -6.62 -10.87 7.69
N ILE A 153 -5.48 -10.85 7.02
CA ILE A 153 -5.26 -10.13 5.77
C ILE A 153 -4.85 -11.07 4.64
N PHE A 154 -5.17 -10.67 3.42
CA PHE A 154 -4.60 -11.21 2.19
C PHE A 154 -3.64 -10.18 1.62
N LEU A 155 -2.39 -10.57 1.42
CA LEU A 155 -1.31 -9.71 0.99
C LEU A 155 -0.82 -10.12 -0.39
N ILE A 156 -0.74 -9.14 -1.28
CA ILE A 156 -0.20 -9.29 -2.63
C ILE A 156 1.01 -8.37 -2.75
N TYR A 157 2.09 -8.82 -3.36
CA TYR A 157 3.21 -7.96 -3.64
C TYR A 157 3.79 -8.16 -5.03
N GLY A 158 4.13 -7.03 -5.66
CA GLY A 158 4.77 -6.96 -6.97
C GLY A 158 6.29 -7.06 -6.89
N PRO A 159 6.99 -7.02 -8.03
CA PRO A 159 8.44 -6.96 -8.09
C PRO A 159 8.99 -5.67 -7.48
N THR A 160 10.23 -5.73 -7.03
CA THR A 160 11.00 -4.54 -6.67
C THR A 160 11.42 -3.79 -7.92
N VAL A 161 11.32 -2.46 -7.88
CA VAL A 161 11.72 -1.57 -8.98
C VAL A 161 12.68 -0.50 -8.49
N SER A 162 13.56 -0.02 -9.37
CA SER A 162 14.64 0.91 -9.02
C SER A 162 14.35 2.38 -9.34
N SER A 163 13.23 2.66 -9.99
CA SER A 163 12.85 4.03 -10.36
C SER A 163 11.37 4.29 -10.11
N LEU A 164 11.03 5.57 -9.91
CA LEU A 164 9.64 6.02 -9.73
C LEU A 164 8.79 5.72 -10.96
N SER A 165 9.35 5.82 -12.16
CA SER A 165 8.64 5.53 -13.42
C SER A 165 8.23 4.07 -13.58
N GLN A 166 8.86 3.15 -12.86
CA GLN A 166 8.57 1.72 -12.90
C GLN A 166 7.56 1.27 -11.82
N ILE A 167 7.13 2.17 -10.94
CA ILE A 167 6.18 1.83 -9.87
C ILE A 167 4.87 1.29 -10.46
N HIS A 168 4.42 1.86 -11.58
CA HIS A 168 3.24 1.41 -12.29
C HIS A 168 3.33 -0.08 -12.71
N GLU A 169 4.48 -0.54 -13.22
CA GLU A 169 4.70 -1.94 -13.61
C GLU A 169 4.51 -2.88 -12.40
N SER A 170 5.06 -2.50 -11.25
CA SER A 170 4.88 -3.27 -10.00
C SER A 170 3.41 -3.31 -9.56
N TYR A 171 2.69 -2.19 -9.73
CA TYR A 171 1.27 -2.09 -9.38
C TYR A 171 0.37 -2.91 -10.34
N GLU A 172 0.59 -2.85 -11.65
CA GLU A 172 -0.15 -3.65 -12.62
C GLU A 172 -0.03 -5.15 -12.34
N LEU A 173 1.18 -5.61 -12.00
CA LEU A 173 1.37 -7.01 -11.63
C LEU A 173 0.62 -7.38 -10.34
N CYS A 174 0.57 -6.46 -9.36
CA CYS A 174 -0.26 -6.67 -8.18
C CYS A 174 -1.76 -6.75 -8.52
N GLN A 175 -2.26 -5.91 -9.43
CA GLN A 175 -3.66 -5.95 -9.87
C GLN A 175 -3.99 -7.26 -10.60
N ARG A 176 -3.11 -7.75 -11.47
CA ARG A 176 -3.25 -9.06 -12.12
C ARG A 176 -3.27 -10.19 -11.10
N LEU A 177 -2.45 -10.12 -10.07
CA LEU A 177 -2.48 -11.09 -8.96
C LEU A 177 -3.77 -11.00 -8.16
N LEU A 178 -4.30 -9.80 -7.94
CA LEU A 178 -5.54 -9.59 -7.20
C LEU A 178 -6.72 -10.31 -7.87
N SER A 179 -6.81 -10.28 -9.20
CA SER A 179 -7.82 -11.01 -9.95
C SER A 179 -7.71 -12.54 -9.77
N ARG A 180 -6.53 -13.04 -9.39
CA ARG A 180 -6.24 -14.46 -9.13
C ARG A 180 -6.54 -14.91 -7.70
N ARG A 181 -6.89 -13.98 -6.80
CA ARG A 181 -7.24 -14.29 -5.40
C ARG A 181 -8.31 -15.37 -5.29
N PHE A 182 -9.27 -15.37 -6.21
CA PHE A 182 -10.35 -16.37 -6.25
C PHE A 182 -9.83 -17.82 -6.34
N PHE A 183 -8.66 -18.03 -6.93
CA PHE A 183 -8.05 -19.35 -7.11
C PHE A 183 -7.15 -19.77 -5.96
N CYS A 184 -6.88 -18.88 -4.99
CA CYS A 184 -6.03 -19.18 -3.84
C CYS A 184 -6.71 -20.19 -2.90
N GLY A 185 -5.90 -21.05 -2.26
CA GLY A 185 -6.38 -21.98 -1.24
C GLY A 185 -6.83 -21.25 0.03
N GLU A 186 -7.65 -21.91 0.84
CA GLU A 186 -8.21 -21.33 2.09
C GLU A 186 -7.13 -20.83 3.09
N ASN A 187 -5.92 -21.39 3.03
CA ASN A 187 -4.81 -21.01 3.92
C ASN A 187 -3.74 -20.17 3.21
N GLN A 188 -3.99 -19.74 1.99
CA GLN A 188 -3.05 -18.91 1.24
C GLN A 188 -3.37 -17.45 1.49
N HIS A 189 -2.56 -16.79 2.31
CA HIS A 189 -2.73 -15.39 2.70
C HIS A 189 -1.76 -14.43 2.00
N VAL A 190 -0.80 -14.97 1.27
CA VAL A 190 0.22 -14.19 0.55
C VAL A 190 0.29 -14.67 -0.88
N LEU A 191 0.37 -13.75 -1.83
CA LEU A 191 0.54 -14.02 -3.24
C LEU A 191 1.66 -13.15 -3.81
N SER A 192 2.65 -13.81 -4.40
CA SER A 192 3.82 -13.18 -4.99
C SER A 192 3.68 -13.02 -6.51
N TYR A 193 4.27 -11.98 -7.08
CA TYR A 193 4.38 -11.83 -8.52
C TYR A 193 5.09 -13.02 -9.20
N GLU A 194 5.93 -13.75 -8.47
CA GLU A 194 6.61 -14.96 -8.97
C GLU A 194 5.65 -16.12 -9.25
N GLU A 195 4.45 -16.08 -8.66
CA GLU A 195 3.40 -17.08 -8.87
C GLU A 195 2.55 -16.78 -10.12
N LEU A 196 2.81 -15.68 -10.82
CA LEU A 196 2.18 -15.42 -12.11
C LEU A 196 2.70 -16.43 -13.14
N PRO A 197 1.82 -17.05 -13.93
CA PRO A 197 2.25 -17.87 -15.06
C PRO A 197 3.08 -17.05 -16.03
N ALA A 198 4.11 -17.66 -16.64
CA ALA A 198 4.91 -16.99 -17.64
C ALA A 198 4.01 -16.47 -18.79
N GLU A 199 4.26 -15.26 -19.28
CA GLU A 199 3.46 -14.61 -20.34
C GLU A 199 3.34 -15.44 -21.62
N ASN A 200 4.26 -16.39 -21.84
CA ASN A 200 4.27 -17.31 -22.97
C ASN A 200 3.42 -18.59 -22.74
N SER A 201 2.85 -18.80 -21.57
CA SER A 201 1.84 -19.84 -21.42
C SER A 201 0.60 -19.35 -22.17
N ALA A 202 0.29 -20.03 -23.29
CA ALA A 202 -0.86 -19.73 -24.13
C ALA A 202 -2.07 -19.41 -23.23
N SER A 203 -2.67 -18.22 -23.39
CA SER A 203 -3.87 -17.86 -22.66
C SER A 203 -4.89 -18.96 -22.95
N ALA A 204 -4.99 -19.91 -22.06
CA ALA A 204 -6.01 -20.94 -22.14
C ALA A 204 -7.32 -20.23 -21.77
N SER A 205 -7.92 -19.57 -22.76
CA SER A 205 -9.31 -19.19 -22.64
C SER A 205 -10.09 -20.45 -22.29
N LEU A 206 -11.02 -20.36 -21.35
CA LEU A 206 -12.03 -21.40 -21.17
C LEU A 206 -12.70 -21.54 -22.50
N ASP A 207 -12.23 -22.51 -23.30
CA ASP A 207 -12.82 -22.89 -24.55
C ASP A 207 -14.30 -23.23 -24.29
N ALA A 208 -15.18 -22.84 -25.20
CA ALA A 208 -16.61 -23.11 -25.08
C ALA A 208 -16.91 -24.62 -24.86
N GLU A 209 -16.02 -25.49 -25.30
CA GLU A 209 -16.09 -26.93 -25.09
C GLU A 209 -15.79 -27.30 -23.63
N LYS A 210 -14.75 -26.76 -23.03
CA LYS A 210 -14.42 -26.95 -21.58
C LYS A 210 -15.48 -26.37 -20.69
N THR A 211 -15.98 -25.18 -21.02
CA THR A 211 -17.07 -24.55 -20.27
C THR A 211 -18.31 -25.43 -20.26
N ARG A 212 -18.70 -26.00 -21.42
CA ARG A 212 -19.82 -26.93 -21.50
C ARG A 212 -19.56 -28.22 -20.74
N HIS A 213 -18.35 -28.74 -20.78
CA HIS A 213 -17.97 -29.96 -20.07
C HIS A 213 -18.11 -29.78 -18.56
N TYR A 214 -17.49 -28.74 -17.96
CA TYR A 214 -17.61 -28.49 -16.54
C TYR A 214 -19.04 -28.15 -16.12
N SER A 215 -19.77 -27.39 -16.93
CA SER A 215 -21.17 -27.06 -16.67
C SER A 215 -22.05 -28.32 -16.65
N ALA A 216 -21.83 -29.24 -17.58
CA ALA A 216 -22.57 -30.51 -17.62
C ALA A 216 -22.28 -31.40 -16.41
N LEU A 217 -20.99 -31.56 -16.04
CA LEU A 217 -20.57 -32.32 -14.87
C LEU A 217 -21.17 -31.77 -13.57
N LEU A 218 -21.05 -30.44 -13.35
CA LEU A 218 -21.62 -29.80 -12.18
C LEU A 218 -23.14 -29.94 -12.13
N THR A 219 -23.81 -29.78 -13.26
CA THR A 219 -25.28 -29.93 -13.33
C THR A 219 -25.71 -31.34 -12.95
N ASP A 220 -25.01 -32.37 -13.42
CA ASP A 220 -25.31 -33.76 -13.11
C ASP A 220 -25.07 -34.09 -11.62
N TYR A 221 -23.94 -33.66 -11.09
CA TYR A 221 -23.59 -33.88 -9.68
C TYR A 221 -24.48 -33.09 -8.71
N ILE A 222 -24.94 -31.89 -9.09
CA ILE A 222 -25.93 -31.14 -8.33
C ILE A 222 -27.28 -31.90 -8.31
N LYS A 223 -27.76 -32.40 -9.47
CA LYS A 223 -29.01 -33.17 -9.56
C LYS A 223 -28.96 -34.45 -8.72
N THR A 224 -27.80 -35.07 -8.63
CA THR A 224 -27.58 -36.30 -7.86
C THR A 224 -27.20 -36.03 -6.40
N CYS A 225 -27.12 -34.77 -5.99
CA CYS A 225 -26.69 -34.34 -4.63
C CYS A 225 -25.31 -34.92 -4.23
N ASN A 226 -24.43 -35.14 -5.20
CA ASN A 226 -23.10 -35.71 -4.93
C ASN A 226 -22.09 -34.63 -4.56
N GLN A 227 -22.14 -34.20 -3.29
CA GLN A 227 -21.33 -33.13 -2.77
C GLN A 227 -19.83 -33.36 -2.93
N ARG A 228 -19.36 -34.59 -2.77
CA ARG A 228 -17.94 -34.94 -2.93
C ARG A 228 -17.48 -34.69 -4.36
N ARG A 229 -18.24 -35.14 -5.36
CA ARG A 229 -17.90 -34.96 -6.77
C ARG A 229 -17.99 -33.50 -7.21
N ILE A 230 -18.91 -32.73 -6.66
CA ILE A 230 -18.99 -31.28 -6.86
C ILE A 230 -17.69 -30.63 -6.39
N SER A 231 -17.22 -30.94 -5.18
CA SER A 231 -15.97 -30.39 -4.63
C SER A 231 -14.74 -30.77 -5.47
N GLU A 232 -14.68 -32.05 -5.93
CA GLU A 232 -13.59 -32.51 -6.80
C GLU A 232 -13.54 -31.71 -8.13
N VAL A 233 -14.69 -31.54 -8.80
CA VAL A 233 -14.76 -30.79 -10.06
C VAL A 233 -14.47 -29.30 -9.89
N LEU A 234 -14.93 -28.71 -8.78
CA LEU A 234 -14.61 -27.31 -8.48
C LEU A 234 -13.11 -27.12 -8.22
N GLU A 235 -12.47 -28.06 -7.53
CA GLU A 235 -11.03 -28.01 -7.30
C GLU A 235 -10.22 -28.19 -8.58
N ASP A 236 -10.61 -29.14 -9.46
CA ASP A 236 -9.99 -29.32 -10.78
C ASP A 236 -10.14 -28.06 -11.64
N LEU A 237 -11.33 -27.45 -11.65
CA LEU A 237 -11.59 -26.19 -12.35
C LEU A 237 -10.72 -25.05 -11.80
N ARG A 238 -10.64 -24.94 -10.48
CA ARG A 238 -9.81 -23.95 -9.81
C ARG A 238 -8.35 -24.09 -10.19
N GLN A 239 -7.78 -25.30 -10.13
CA GLN A 239 -6.39 -25.57 -10.52
C GLN A 239 -6.15 -25.29 -12.01
N PHE A 240 -7.09 -25.67 -12.86
CA PHE A 240 -7.01 -25.38 -14.28
C PHE A 240 -6.94 -23.86 -14.54
N LEU A 241 -7.84 -23.08 -13.92
CA LEU A 241 -7.90 -21.63 -14.06
C LEU A 241 -6.67 -20.93 -13.44
N PHE A 242 -6.17 -21.45 -12.32
CA PHE A 242 -4.96 -20.94 -11.69
C PHE A 242 -3.72 -21.10 -12.60
N ASN A 243 -3.58 -22.27 -13.23
CA ASN A 243 -2.45 -22.56 -14.14
C ASN A 243 -2.62 -21.96 -15.54
N SER A 244 -3.82 -21.50 -15.87
CA SER A 244 -4.12 -20.82 -17.12
C SER A 244 -3.99 -19.33 -16.91
N ASN A 245 -3.48 -18.58 -17.89
CA ASN A 245 -3.48 -17.11 -17.87
C ASN A 245 -4.91 -16.53 -18.08
N CYS A 246 -5.92 -17.14 -17.46
CA CYS A 246 -7.28 -16.62 -17.53
C CYS A 246 -7.38 -15.41 -16.59
N ASP A 247 -7.55 -14.22 -17.18
CA ASP A 247 -8.00 -13.05 -16.43
C ASP A 247 -9.47 -13.22 -16.10
N VAL A 248 -9.80 -13.07 -14.84
CA VAL A 248 -11.19 -12.95 -14.38
C VAL A 248 -11.60 -11.50 -14.59
N SER A 249 -12.05 -11.17 -15.81
CA SER A 249 -12.68 -9.89 -16.11
C SER A 249 -14.15 -9.88 -15.74
#